data_91bba8c5a6518a4dd801a9b7112cd654
#
_entry.id   91bba8c5a6518a4dd801a9b7112cd654
#
_cell.length_a   1.000
_cell.length_b   1.000
_cell.length_c   1.000
_cell.angle_alpha   90.00
_cell.angle_beta   90.00
_cell.angle_gamma   90.00
#
_symmetry.space_group_name_H-M   'P 1'
#
loop_
_entity.id
_entity.type
_entity.pdbx_description
1 polymer ?
#
loop_
_entity_poly.entity_id
_entity_poly.type
_entity_poly.pdbx_seq_one_letter_code
_entity_poly.pdbx_strand_id
1 'polypeptide(L)'
;MDTTGRGVRDTPQVWGMTITRGVVLLLLVILIPASSAFAEPCSKPAARTRIVETLRLASAQRPVNITFRTHADGVKLSISLKSKYPDDMTIILQNDFEQLNIKDDRFEVLLRLMGNRERLSVPFAAIKAFWDKSELKCSDS
;
A
#
# COMPACT_ATOMS: atom_id res chain seq x y z
N MET A 1 -3.28 10.36 73.15
CA MET A 1 -3.21 10.25 72.69
C MET A 1 -3.13 10.04 71.67
N ASP A 2 -3.32 10.06 71.43
CA ASP A 2 -3.12 9.87 70.64
C ASP A 2 -2.91 10.03 69.51
N THR A 3 -3.17 10.11 69.52
CA THR A 3 -3.15 10.19 68.80
C THR A 3 -2.69 10.45 67.94
N THR A 4 -2.76 10.71 68.05
CA THR A 4 -2.32 11.04 67.41
C THR A 4 -1.73 10.79 66.45
N GLY A 5 -1.36 10.63 66.42
CA GLY A 5 -0.54 10.44 65.38
C GLY A 5 -1.04 9.87 64.23
N ARG A 6 -1.74 9.53 64.38
CA ARG A 6 -2.29 8.95 63.55
C ARG A 6 -2.35 9.41 62.31
N GLY A 7 -2.86 10.19 62.16
CA GLY A 7 -3.22 10.42 60.90
C GLY A 7 -2.23 10.71 59.90
N VAL A 8 -1.39 11.02 60.36
CA VAL A 8 -0.45 11.47 59.54
C VAL A 8 0.06 10.63 58.49
N ARG A 9 0.37 9.55 58.89
CA ARG A 9 1.06 8.72 58.10
C ARG A 9 0.49 8.39 56.87
N ASP A 10 -0.63 8.41 56.80
CA ASP A 10 -1.28 7.87 55.74
C ASP A 10 -1.09 8.53 54.46
N THR A 11 -1.24 9.71 54.49
CA THR A 11 -1.35 10.47 53.31
C THR A 11 -0.21 10.41 52.38
N PRO A 12 1.01 10.39 52.80
CA PRO A 12 2.13 10.47 51.88
C PRO A 12 2.21 9.38 50.89
N GLN A 13 1.80 8.26 51.29
CA GLN A 13 1.91 7.13 50.41
C GLN A 13 1.06 7.20 49.20
N VAL A 14 -0.10 7.67 49.38
CA VAL A 14 -1.06 7.80 48.30
C VAL A 14 -0.55 8.75 47.24
N TRP A 15 0.13 9.74 47.64
CA TRP A 15 0.62 10.72 46.70
C TRP A 15 1.66 10.14 45.76
N GLY A 16 2.55 9.38 46.28
CA GLY A 16 3.56 8.75 45.46
C GLY A 16 2.96 7.89 44.36
N MET A 17 1.94 7.16 44.71
CA MET A 17 1.28 6.31 43.74
C MET A 17 0.63 7.09 42.62
N THR A 18 0.01 8.17 42.98
CA THR A 18 -0.64 9.00 41.97
C THR A 18 0.33 9.59 40.97
N ILE A 19 1.45 10.06 41.46
CA ILE A 19 2.48 10.59 40.58
C ILE A 19 3.01 9.53 39.64
N THR A 20 3.25 8.34 40.14
CA THR A 20 3.75 7.25 39.34
C THR A 20 2.80 6.89 38.20
N ARG A 21 1.53 6.87 38.49
CA ARG A 21 0.55 6.59 37.45
C ARG A 21 0.56 7.63 36.34
N GLY A 22 0.68 8.86 36.72
CA GLY A 22 0.75 9.93 35.75
C GLY A 22 1.95 9.80 34.81
N VAL A 23 3.08 9.49 35.37
CA VAL A 23 4.29 9.30 34.59
C VAL A 23 4.15 8.12 33.62
N VAL A 24 3.59 7.04 34.11
CA VAL A 24 3.39 5.85 33.27
C VAL A 24 2.45 6.17 32.10
N LEU A 25 1.39 6.87 32.34
CA LEU A 25 0.45 7.25 31.29
C LEU A 25 1.12 8.14 30.23
N LEU A 26 1.95 9.06 30.66
CA LEU A 26 2.67 9.92 29.72
C LEU A 26 3.62 9.13 28.83
N LEU A 27 4.31 8.17 29.41
CA LEU A 27 5.22 7.32 28.65
C LEU A 27 4.46 6.51 27.61
N LEU A 28 3.30 5.99 27.94
CA LEU A 28 2.49 5.24 26.99
C LEU A 28 2.07 6.10 25.79
N VAL A 29 1.74 7.34 26.03
CA VAL A 29 1.37 8.24 24.95
C VAL A 29 2.54 8.51 24.02
N ILE A 30 3.73 8.65 24.58
CA ILE A 30 4.92 8.92 23.78
C ILE A 30 5.30 7.71 22.91
N LEU A 31 4.99 6.52 23.39
CA LEU A 31 5.35 5.29 22.67
C LEU A 31 4.43 4.97 21.50
N ILE A 32 3.39 5.73 21.28
CA ILE A 32 2.55 5.53 20.10
C ILE A 32 3.36 5.90 18.87
N PRO A 33 3.71 4.95 18.03
CA PRO A 33 4.52 5.25 16.85
C PRO A 33 3.72 6.08 15.88
N ALA A 34 4.37 7.05 15.33
CA ALA A 34 3.82 7.77 14.19
C ALA A 34 3.82 6.80 13.00
N SER A 35 2.69 6.64 12.39
CA SER A 35 2.61 5.84 11.18
C SER A 35 3.41 6.52 10.08
N SER A 36 4.46 5.90 9.65
CA SER A 36 5.19 6.40 8.50
C SER A 36 4.37 6.15 7.26
N ALA A 37 4.12 7.19 6.51
CA ALA A 37 3.26 7.15 5.35
C ALA A 37 3.99 6.71 4.07
N PHE A 38 5.07 5.98 4.19
CA PHE A 38 5.79 5.51 3.01
C PHE A 38 5.08 4.31 2.38
N ALA A 39 4.88 4.37 1.09
CA ALA A 39 4.30 3.27 0.35
C ALA A 39 5.27 2.09 0.37
N GLU A 40 4.71 0.90 0.50
CA GLU A 40 5.49 -0.33 0.48
C GLU A 40 5.99 -0.62 -0.93
N PRO A 41 7.22 -1.14 -1.10
CA PRO A 41 7.70 -1.54 -2.43
C PRO A 41 6.80 -2.59 -3.08
N CYS A 42 6.61 -2.47 -4.38
CA CYS A 42 5.77 -3.40 -5.14
C CYS A 42 6.34 -4.82 -5.18
N SER A 43 7.61 -4.97 -4.93
CA SER A 43 8.28 -6.28 -4.90
C SER A 43 7.95 -7.12 -3.66
N LYS A 44 7.37 -6.52 -2.63
CA LYS A 44 7.05 -7.24 -1.40
C LYS A 44 5.87 -8.20 -1.59
N PRO A 45 5.91 -9.38 -0.95
CA PRO A 45 4.80 -10.34 -1.05
C PRO A 45 3.46 -9.77 -0.60
N ALA A 46 3.46 -8.94 0.45
CA ALA A 46 2.23 -8.31 0.93
C ALA A 46 1.65 -7.34 -0.09
N ALA A 47 2.50 -6.60 -0.79
CA ALA A 47 2.07 -5.72 -1.86
C ALA A 47 1.47 -6.53 -3.01
N ARG A 48 2.09 -7.64 -3.36
CA ARG A 48 1.58 -8.53 -4.41
C ARG A 48 0.16 -9.02 -4.10
N THR A 49 -0.09 -9.42 -2.88
CA THR A 49 -1.43 -9.85 -2.47
C THR A 49 -2.44 -8.72 -2.68
N ARG A 50 -2.12 -7.51 -2.25
CA ARG A 50 -2.99 -6.36 -2.44
C ARG A 50 -3.22 -6.03 -3.91
N ILE A 51 -2.18 -6.15 -4.74
CA ILE A 51 -2.29 -5.96 -6.18
C ILE A 51 -3.30 -6.94 -6.77
N VAL A 52 -3.16 -8.21 -6.47
CA VAL A 52 -4.05 -9.26 -6.99
C VAL A 52 -5.49 -9.02 -6.56
N GLU A 53 -5.70 -8.71 -5.29
CA GLU A 53 -7.04 -8.44 -4.77
C GLU A 53 -7.68 -7.23 -5.45
N THR A 54 -6.90 -6.17 -5.61
CA THR A 54 -7.40 -4.95 -6.26
C THR A 54 -7.68 -5.18 -7.74
N LEU A 55 -6.84 -5.94 -8.44
CA LEU A 55 -7.07 -6.27 -9.84
C LEU A 55 -8.37 -7.04 -10.05
N ARG A 56 -8.71 -7.94 -9.15
CA ARG A 56 -9.95 -8.71 -9.24
C ARG A 56 -11.20 -7.82 -9.15
N LEU A 57 -11.06 -6.65 -8.56
CA LEU A 57 -12.15 -5.71 -8.37
C LEU A 57 -12.14 -4.57 -9.40
N ALA A 58 -11.18 -4.58 -10.31
CA ALA A 58 -11.06 -3.52 -11.32
C ALA A 58 -12.32 -3.46 -12.18
N SER A 59 -12.85 -2.26 -12.35
CA SER A 59 -14.07 -2.01 -13.11
C SER A 59 -14.20 -0.52 -13.40
N ALA A 60 -15.26 -0.16 -14.12
CA ALA A 60 -15.56 1.25 -14.37
C ALA A 60 -15.72 2.06 -13.08
N GLN A 61 -16.27 1.44 -12.04
CA GLN A 61 -16.48 2.08 -10.74
C GLN A 61 -15.25 2.00 -9.84
N ARG A 62 -14.32 1.10 -10.17
CA ARG A 62 -13.07 0.91 -9.44
C ARG A 62 -11.89 0.89 -10.39
N PRO A 63 -11.53 2.05 -10.92
CA PRO A 63 -10.39 2.13 -11.82
C PRO A 63 -9.09 1.84 -11.08
N VAL A 64 -8.20 1.14 -11.76
CA VAL A 64 -6.89 0.76 -11.22
C VAL A 64 -5.83 1.32 -12.14
N ASN A 65 -4.83 1.97 -11.56
CA ASN A 65 -3.71 2.54 -12.28
C ASN A 65 -2.46 1.70 -12.00
N ILE A 66 -1.76 1.35 -13.06
CA ILE A 66 -0.58 0.50 -12.95
C ILE A 66 0.55 1.13 -13.76
N THR A 67 1.65 1.42 -13.09
CA THR A 67 2.89 1.84 -13.76
C THR A 67 3.88 0.69 -13.71
N PHE A 68 4.45 0.33 -14.84
CA PHE A 68 5.40 -0.77 -14.94
C PHE A 68 6.53 -0.44 -15.90
N ARG A 69 7.65 -1.14 -15.75
CA ARG A 69 8.82 -1.02 -16.62
C ARG A 69 8.58 -1.77 -17.91
N THR A 70 8.67 -1.08 -19.03
CA THR A 70 8.33 -1.65 -20.35
C THR A 70 9.34 -2.68 -20.84
N HIS A 71 10.58 -2.55 -20.44
CA HIS A 71 11.66 -3.46 -20.85
C HIS A 71 12.07 -4.47 -19.78
N ALA A 72 11.28 -4.61 -18.72
CA ALA A 72 11.54 -5.63 -17.71
C ALA A 72 11.34 -7.02 -18.30
N ASP A 73 12.07 -7.99 -17.76
CA ASP A 73 11.97 -9.37 -18.20
C ASP A 73 10.54 -9.90 -18.11
N GLY A 74 10.08 -10.51 -19.16
CA GLY A 74 8.74 -11.11 -19.21
C GLY A 74 7.61 -10.18 -19.60
N VAL A 75 7.87 -8.89 -19.75
CA VAL A 75 6.87 -7.93 -20.21
C VAL A 75 6.64 -8.14 -21.71
N LYS A 76 5.38 -8.32 -22.09
CA LYS A 76 4.99 -8.49 -23.49
C LYS A 76 4.09 -7.34 -23.91
N LEU A 77 4.59 -6.54 -24.81
CA LEU A 77 3.93 -5.40 -25.43
C LEU A 77 4.20 -5.42 -26.93
N SER A 78 3.38 -4.71 -27.70
CA SER A 78 3.71 -4.48 -29.12
C SER A 78 4.97 -3.63 -29.22
N ILE A 79 5.66 -3.76 -30.33
CA ILE A 79 6.86 -2.98 -30.62
C ILE A 79 6.54 -1.49 -30.59
N SER A 80 5.38 -1.12 -31.10
CA SER A 80 4.92 0.26 -31.12
C SER A 80 4.84 0.85 -29.71
N LEU A 81 4.28 0.10 -28.77
CA LEU A 81 4.18 0.55 -27.38
C LEU A 81 5.54 0.66 -26.71
N LYS A 82 6.42 -0.31 -26.95
CA LYS A 82 7.78 -0.25 -26.38
C LYS A 82 8.57 0.94 -26.91
N SER A 83 8.40 1.28 -28.18
CA SER A 83 9.05 2.44 -28.78
C SER A 83 8.52 3.74 -28.22
N LYS A 84 7.21 3.81 -28.00
CA LYS A 84 6.58 5.03 -27.48
C LYS A 84 6.86 5.24 -25.99
N TYR A 85 6.97 4.17 -25.24
CA TYR A 85 7.22 4.19 -23.79
C TYR A 85 8.50 3.40 -23.49
N PRO A 86 9.66 4.00 -23.73
CA PRO A 86 10.92 3.26 -23.63
C PRO A 86 11.32 2.85 -22.22
N ASP A 87 10.85 3.56 -21.21
CA ASP A 87 11.20 3.27 -19.82
C ASP A 87 10.05 2.66 -19.06
N ASP A 88 9.01 3.44 -18.86
CA ASP A 88 7.84 3.06 -18.08
C ASP A 88 6.56 3.36 -18.83
N MET A 89 5.53 2.64 -18.50
CA MET A 89 4.20 2.87 -19.03
C MET A 89 3.18 2.80 -17.91
N THR A 90 2.19 3.70 -17.95
CA THR A 90 1.06 3.65 -17.03
C THR A 90 -0.20 3.27 -17.81
N ILE A 91 -0.90 2.28 -17.31
CA ILE A 91 -2.19 1.87 -17.84
C ILE A 91 -3.27 2.07 -16.80
N ILE A 92 -4.50 2.27 -17.27
CA ILE A 92 -5.67 2.41 -16.40
C ILE A 92 -6.66 1.34 -16.80
N LEU A 93 -6.98 0.45 -15.87
CA LEU A 93 -8.04 -0.53 -16.06
C LEU A 93 -9.33 0.07 -15.55
N GLN A 94 -10.18 0.51 -16.47
CA GLN A 94 -11.44 1.16 -16.14
C GLN A 94 -12.58 0.70 -17.05
N ASN A 95 -12.70 1.28 -18.25
CA ASN A 95 -13.80 0.99 -19.14
C ASN A 95 -13.41 0.08 -20.30
N ASP A 96 -12.24 0.31 -20.86
CA ASP A 96 -11.84 -0.29 -22.12
C ASP A 96 -10.84 -1.44 -21.93
N PHE A 97 -11.08 -2.29 -20.94
CA PHE A 97 -10.28 -3.49 -20.77
C PHE A 97 -11.15 -4.75 -20.82
N GLU A 98 -10.55 -5.81 -21.31
CA GLU A 98 -11.23 -7.09 -21.46
C GLU A 98 -10.24 -8.23 -21.13
N GLN A 99 -10.79 -9.40 -20.84
CA GLN A 99 -10.01 -10.61 -20.68
C GLN A 99 -8.85 -10.45 -19.68
N LEU A 100 -9.12 -9.85 -18.55
CA LEU A 100 -8.15 -9.76 -17.48
C LEU A 100 -7.93 -11.15 -16.89
N ASN A 101 -6.71 -11.64 -17.00
CA ASN A 101 -6.33 -12.95 -16.50
C ASN A 101 -5.18 -12.79 -15.52
N ILE A 102 -5.42 -13.14 -14.28
CA ILE A 102 -4.43 -13.02 -13.21
C ILE A 102 -3.79 -14.37 -12.98
N LYS A 103 -2.49 -14.45 -13.24
CA LYS A 103 -1.68 -15.66 -13.07
C LYS A 103 -0.80 -15.55 -11.83
N ASP A 104 -0.02 -16.57 -11.55
CA ASP A 104 0.82 -16.61 -10.36
C ASP A 104 1.89 -15.52 -10.34
N ASP A 105 2.48 -15.22 -11.49
CA ASP A 105 3.61 -14.29 -11.60
C ASP A 105 3.29 -13.03 -12.40
N ARG A 106 2.13 -12.96 -13.04
CA ARG A 106 1.76 -11.87 -13.94
C ARG A 106 0.27 -11.70 -14.08
N PHE A 107 -0.13 -10.61 -14.70
CA PHE A 107 -1.46 -10.48 -15.24
C PHE A 107 -1.40 -10.22 -16.74
N GLU A 108 -2.44 -10.63 -17.44
CA GLU A 108 -2.63 -10.39 -18.86
C GLU A 108 -3.96 -9.69 -19.07
N VAL A 109 -4.00 -8.77 -20.01
CA VAL A 109 -5.21 -7.99 -20.25
C VAL A 109 -5.22 -7.50 -21.69
N LEU A 110 -6.41 -7.37 -22.24
CA LEU A 110 -6.64 -6.75 -23.54
C LEU A 110 -7.17 -5.35 -23.31
N LEU A 111 -6.46 -4.35 -23.80
CA LEU A 111 -6.80 -2.94 -23.61
C LEU A 111 -7.00 -2.25 -24.96
N ARG A 112 -7.84 -1.23 -24.97
CA ARG A 112 -7.90 -0.32 -26.10
C ARG A 112 -6.98 0.86 -25.80
N LEU A 113 -5.91 0.96 -26.56
CA LEU A 113 -4.92 2.01 -26.42
C LEU A 113 -4.75 2.73 -27.74
N MET A 114 -4.93 4.04 -27.74
CA MET A 114 -4.79 4.86 -28.95
C MET A 114 -5.60 4.32 -30.16
N GLY A 115 -6.79 3.82 -29.87
CA GLY A 115 -7.67 3.28 -30.90
C GLY A 115 -7.41 1.84 -31.28
N ASN A 116 -6.35 1.23 -30.80
CA ASN A 116 -5.98 -0.15 -31.13
C ASN A 116 -6.22 -1.07 -29.95
N ARG A 117 -6.56 -2.31 -30.25
CA ARG A 117 -6.66 -3.36 -29.21
C ARG A 117 -5.27 -3.95 -29.01
N GLU A 118 -4.79 -3.82 -27.80
CA GLU A 118 -3.44 -4.27 -27.43
C GLU A 118 -3.53 -5.30 -26.31
N ARG A 119 -2.86 -6.42 -26.50
CA ARG A 119 -2.73 -7.43 -25.46
C ARG A 119 -1.43 -7.21 -24.70
N LEU A 120 -1.57 -7.09 -23.40
CA LEU A 120 -0.43 -6.85 -22.52
C LEU A 120 -0.24 -8.03 -21.59
N SER A 121 1.01 -8.38 -21.34
CA SER A 121 1.38 -9.34 -20.31
C SER A 121 2.44 -8.71 -19.42
N VAL A 122 2.12 -8.52 -18.15
CA VAL A 122 2.96 -7.77 -17.22
C VAL A 122 3.24 -8.59 -15.97
N PRO A 123 4.50 -9.01 -15.77
CA PRO A 123 4.88 -9.65 -14.52
C PRO A 123 4.72 -8.71 -13.35
N PHE A 124 4.33 -9.22 -12.20
CA PHE A 124 4.21 -8.40 -11.00
C PHE A 124 5.54 -7.76 -10.60
N ALA A 125 6.65 -8.43 -10.91
CA ALA A 125 7.98 -7.91 -10.66
C ALA A 125 8.32 -6.66 -11.48
N ALA A 126 7.61 -6.41 -12.58
CA ALA A 126 7.83 -5.23 -13.42
C ALA A 126 7.07 -4.00 -12.91
N ILE A 127 6.15 -4.16 -11.98
CA ILE A 127 5.32 -3.06 -11.49
C ILE A 127 6.14 -2.12 -10.62
N LYS A 128 6.08 -0.84 -10.94
CA LYS A 128 6.73 0.24 -10.18
C LYS A 128 5.77 0.92 -9.23
N ALA A 129 4.52 1.08 -9.61
CA ALA A 129 3.52 1.73 -8.80
C ALA A 129 2.14 1.18 -9.13
N PHE A 130 1.32 1.08 -8.13
CA PHE A 130 -0.02 0.51 -8.26
C PHE A 130 -0.96 1.22 -7.29
N TRP A 131 -2.04 1.78 -7.83
CA TRP A 131 -3.02 2.45 -6.98
C TRP A 131 -4.43 2.34 -7.56
N ASP A 132 -5.42 2.37 -6.68
CA ASP A 132 -6.82 2.50 -7.05
C ASP A 132 -7.35 3.84 -6.55
N LYS A 133 -8.34 4.39 -7.26
CA LYS A 133 -8.98 5.67 -6.92
C LYS A 133 -8.08 6.67 -6.22
N SER A 134 -7.91 6.51 -4.93
CA SER A 134 -7.22 7.47 -4.08
C SER A 134 -6.15 6.82 -3.19
N GLU A 135 -5.97 5.52 -3.28
CA GLU A 135 -5.05 4.83 -2.38
C GLU A 135 -3.90 4.18 -3.13
N LEU A 136 -2.69 4.58 -2.77
CA LEU A 136 -1.48 3.97 -3.29
C LEU A 136 -1.27 2.62 -2.59
N LYS A 137 -1.21 1.56 -3.36
CA LYS A 137 -1.03 0.21 -2.82
C LYS A 137 0.44 -0.19 -2.70
N CYS A 138 1.27 0.30 -3.62
CA CYS A 138 2.72 0.10 -3.56
C CYS A 138 3.42 1.08 -4.49
N SER A 139 4.70 1.33 -4.24
CA SER A 139 5.55 2.14 -5.11
C SER A 139 7.02 1.79 -4.92
N ASP A 140 7.71 1.59 -6.03
CA ASP A 140 9.17 1.45 -6.08
C ASP A 140 9.74 2.81 -6.51
N SER A 141 9.99 3.68 -5.60
CA SER A 141 10.53 5.00 -5.95
C SER A 141 12.04 5.05 -5.82
#